data_9ecd4600c06a4c9ced41e415d9b696e7
#
_entry.id   9ecd4600c06a4c9ced41e415d9b696e7
#
_cell.length_a   1.000
_cell.length_b   1.000
_cell.length_c   1.000
_cell.angle_alpha   90.00
_cell.angle_beta   90.00
_cell.angle_gamma   90.00
#
_symmetry.space_group_name_H-M   'P 1'
#
loop_
_entity.id
_entity.type
_entity.pdbx_description
1 polymer ?
#
loop_
_entity_poly.entity_id
_entity_poly.type
_entity_poly.pdbx_seq_one_letter_code
_entity_poly.pdbx_strand_id
1 'polypeptide(L)'
;MANKKVVLSTKNHRLMVHETVTSYLFLLPFLLFFVGFVLYPMILCLYTSFFKSTMGATEDVFVGLQNYKTMLWEKHIASDGTVTYGDPVFWKALKNTMIIVVVSVPVTCIFSLWVASAISKMHVAATSAFRCIFYLPVVTGSVAVTVVWKWMYNNYYGIFNYVLGNEGLGVLEKNINWLGNEKYALWCIILILLTTSVGQPIVLYVSALDNVDKSLVEAAEVDGASQMQAFWRIKWPLMMPTTLYILVITTINSFQCFALIQLLTSGGPNNSTMTIMYYIYYNAFKLYDYGYGNAMGVILAIIIAILSAIQFKAGQEK
;
A
#
# COMPACT_ATOMS: atom_id res chain seq x y z
N MET A 1 36.77 -46.32 -21.20
CA MET A 1 35.65 -45.34 -21.22
C MET A 1 35.21 -44.84 -19.81
N ALA A 2 35.41 -45.59 -18.76
CA ALA A 2 35.02 -45.21 -17.38
C ALA A 2 35.80 -43.98 -16.79
N ASN A 3 37.11 -43.83 -17.09
CA ASN A 3 37.93 -42.77 -16.57
C ASN A 3 37.56 -41.36 -17.07
N LYS A 4 36.97 -41.25 -18.26
CA LYS A 4 36.58 -39.93 -18.83
C LYS A 4 35.32 -39.37 -18.19
N LYS A 5 34.38 -40.22 -17.73
CA LYS A 5 33.15 -39.81 -17.02
C LYS A 5 33.44 -39.26 -15.58
N VAL A 6 34.39 -39.88 -14.87
CA VAL A 6 34.77 -39.49 -13.52
C VAL A 6 35.49 -38.11 -13.49
N VAL A 7 36.38 -37.89 -14.49
CA VAL A 7 37.11 -36.62 -14.64
C VAL A 7 36.16 -35.46 -15.02
N LEU A 8 35.18 -35.70 -15.84
CA LEU A 8 34.15 -34.71 -16.20
C LEU A 8 33.25 -34.36 -15.01
N SER A 9 32.92 -35.33 -14.15
CA SER A 9 32.11 -35.13 -12.94
C SER A 9 32.82 -34.26 -11.91
N THR A 10 34.10 -34.51 -11.66
CA THR A 10 34.89 -33.71 -10.69
C THR A 10 35.20 -32.30 -11.19
N LYS A 11 35.41 -32.13 -12.50
CA LYS A 11 35.62 -30.81 -13.11
C LYS A 11 34.33 -29.97 -13.06
N ASN A 12 33.17 -30.57 -13.31
CA ASN A 12 31.88 -29.90 -13.18
C ASN A 12 31.56 -29.52 -11.73
N HIS A 13 31.91 -30.35 -10.75
CA HIS A 13 31.71 -30.03 -9.33
C HIS A 13 32.56 -28.83 -8.89
N ARG A 14 33.82 -28.77 -9.28
CA ARG A 14 34.70 -27.62 -8.95
C ARG A 14 34.24 -26.33 -9.62
N LEU A 15 33.78 -26.40 -10.88
CA LEU A 15 33.20 -25.24 -11.56
C LEU A 15 31.92 -24.76 -10.88
N MET A 16 30.99 -25.67 -10.52
CA MET A 16 29.78 -25.31 -9.79
C MET A 16 30.06 -24.70 -8.43
N VAL A 17 31.03 -25.23 -7.67
CA VAL A 17 31.44 -24.66 -6.39
C VAL A 17 32.02 -23.25 -6.57
N HIS A 18 32.88 -23.04 -7.56
CA HIS A 18 33.46 -21.73 -7.86
C HIS A 18 32.38 -20.71 -8.28
N GLU A 19 31.46 -21.10 -9.16
CA GLU A 19 30.33 -20.26 -9.57
C GLU A 19 29.42 -19.91 -8.38
N THR A 20 29.16 -20.89 -7.50
CA THR A 20 28.34 -20.68 -6.30
C THR A 20 29.03 -19.71 -5.33
N VAL A 21 30.33 -19.90 -5.04
CA VAL A 21 31.08 -19.01 -4.17
C VAL A 21 31.15 -17.59 -4.75
N THR A 22 31.40 -17.46 -6.04
CA THR A 22 31.43 -16.17 -6.73
C THR A 22 30.06 -15.47 -6.64
N SER A 23 28.96 -16.21 -6.83
CA SER A 23 27.60 -15.67 -6.72
C SER A 23 27.30 -15.16 -5.30
N TYR A 24 27.67 -15.90 -4.25
CA TYR A 24 27.52 -15.46 -2.86
C TYR A 24 28.40 -14.25 -2.55
N LEU A 25 29.61 -14.17 -3.12
CA LEU A 25 30.49 -13.03 -2.93
C LEU A 25 29.87 -11.73 -3.51
N PHE A 26 29.23 -11.84 -4.69
CA PHE A 26 28.52 -10.70 -5.28
C PHE A 26 27.26 -10.32 -4.50
N LEU A 27 26.58 -11.28 -3.85
CA LEU A 27 25.44 -11.02 -2.99
C LEU A 27 25.82 -10.46 -1.62
N LEU A 28 27.06 -10.65 -1.18
CA LEU A 28 27.51 -10.31 0.18
C LEU A 28 27.29 -8.83 0.54
N PRO A 29 27.62 -7.83 -0.31
CA PRO A 29 27.35 -6.43 0.01
C PRO A 29 25.85 -6.18 0.25
N PHE A 30 24.98 -6.72 -0.62
CA PHE A 30 23.54 -6.61 -0.45
C PHE A 30 23.07 -7.27 0.86
N LEU A 31 23.54 -8.48 1.16
CA LEU A 31 23.18 -9.21 2.38
C LEU A 31 23.61 -8.47 3.64
N LEU A 32 24.79 -7.86 3.66
CA LEU A 32 25.25 -7.05 4.79
C LEU A 32 24.32 -5.86 5.05
N PHE A 33 23.98 -5.11 4.00
CA PHE A 33 23.03 -4.01 4.12
C PHE A 33 21.62 -4.50 4.52
N PHE A 34 21.16 -5.58 3.94
CA PHE A 34 19.85 -6.15 4.26
C PHE A 34 19.77 -6.61 5.72
N VAL A 35 20.77 -7.33 6.20
CA VAL A 35 20.83 -7.78 7.60
C VAL A 35 20.93 -6.59 8.56
N GLY A 36 21.85 -5.63 8.28
CA GLY A 36 22.09 -4.51 9.18
C GLY A 36 20.98 -3.46 9.22
N PHE A 37 20.32 -3.18 8.09
CA PHE A 37 19.36 -2.08 7.99
C PHE A 37 17.90 -2.53 7.87
N VAL A 38 17.65 -3.80 7.58
CA VAL A 38 16.27 -4.33 7.48
C VAL A 38 16.00 -5.36 8.57
N LEU A 39 16.77 -6.45 8.61
CA LEU A 39 16.51 -7.55 9.57
C LEU A 39 16.77 -7.13 11.00
N TYR A 40 17.89 -6.48 11.28
CA TYR A 40 18.25 -6.06 12.64
C TYR A 40 17.20 -5.09 13.24
N PRO A 41 16.82 -3.99 12.59
CA PRO A 41 15.76 -3.12 13.12
C PRO A 41 14.40 -3.82 13.26
N MET A 42 14.06 -4.74 12.35
CA MET A 42 12.82 -5.52 12.43
C MET A 42 12.81 -6.43 13.67
N ILE A 43 13.91 -7.13 13.95
CA ILE A 43 14.05 -7.97 15.14
C ILE A 43 14.05 -7.10 16.39
N LEU A 44 14.72 -5.94 16.37
CA LEU A 44 14.74 -5.00 17.47
C LEU A 44 13.34 -4.44 17.76
N CYS A 45 12.56 -4.09 16.74
CA CYS A 45 11.16 -3.67 16.87
C CYS A 45 10.31 -4.76 17.55
N LEU A 46 10.47 -6.02 17.11
CA LEU A 46 9.79 -7.16 17.74
C LEU A 46 10.22 -7.34 19.20
N TYR A 47 11.50 -7.26 19.50
CA TYR A 47 12.04 -7.37 20.85
C TYR A 47 11.50 -6.26 21.77
N THR A 48 11.63 -4.99 21.34
CA THR A 48 11.20 -3.82 22.13
C THR A 48 9.69 -3.74 22.32
N SER A 49 8.90 -4.42 21.48
CA SER A 49 7.43 -4.50 21.66
C SER A 49 6.99 -5.19 22.96
N PHE A 50 7.88 -5.99 23.59
CA PHE A 50 7.64 -6.64 24.88
C PHE A 50 8.11 -5.82 26.08
N PHE A 51 8.65 -4.63 25.83
CA PHE A 51 9.15 -3.72 26.85
C PHE A 51 8.29 -2.47 26.93
N LYS A 52 8.23 -1.87 28.11
CA LYS A 52 7.81 -0.49 28.28
C LYS A 52 9.05 0.38 28.10
N SER A 53 9.15 1.01 26.95
CA SER A 53 10.27 1.85 26.55
C SER A 53 9.74 3.25 26.27
N THR A 54 10.06 4.19 27.15
CA THR A 54 9.63 5.58 27.05
C THR A 54 10.81 6.52 27.14
N MET A 55 10.78 7.64 26.44
CA MET A 55 11.86 8.63 26.48
C MET A 55 12.03 9.18 27.91
N GLY A 56 13.27 9.13 28.41
CA GLY A 56 13.59 9.59 29.77
C GLY A 56 13.50 8.51 30.86
N ALA A 57 13.08 7.30 30.51
CA ALA A 57 13.23 6.16 31.42
C ALA A 57 14.71 5.78 31.51
N THR A 58 15.19 5.49 32.72
CA THR A 58 16.57 5.06 32.95
C THR A 58 16.84 3.66 32.41
N GLU A 59 15.82 2.81 32.32
CA GLU A 59 15.90 1.43 31.81
C GLU A 59 14.56 1.04 31.14
N ASP A 60 14.66 0.20 30.11
CA ASP A 60 13.50 -0.45 29.51
C ASP A 60 12.98 -1.58 30.43
N VAL A 61 11.73 -1.50 30.83
CA VAL A 61 11.12 -2.49 31.72
C VAL A 61 10.44 -3.57 30.90
N PHE A 62 10.83 -4.84 31.12
CA PHE A 62 10.16 -5.96 30.47
C PHE A 62 8.73 -6.14 31.01
N VAL A 63 7.73 -5.96 30.14
CA VAL A 63 6.29 -6.06 30.47
C VAL A 63 5.59 -7.23 29.76
N GLY A 64 6.36 -8.04 29.02
CA GLY A 64 5.81 -9.18 28.28
C GLY A 64 4.72 -8.75 27.30
N LEU A 65 3.54 -9.34 27.38
CA LEU A 65 2.42 -9.08 26.48
C LEU A 65 1.52 -7.90 26.92
N GLN A 66 1.92 -7.07 27.89
CA GLN A 66 1.06 -6.01 28.41
C GLN A 66 0.70 -4.98 27.33
N ASN A 67 1.65 -4.55 26.46
CA ASN A 67 1.37 -3.63 25.36
C ASN A 67 0.26 -4.17 24.43
N TYR A 68 0.27 -5.46 24.14
CA TYR A 68 -0.76 -6.12 23.33
C TYR A 68 -2.10 -6.24 24.06
N LYS A 69 -2.08 -6.51 25.38
CA LYS A 69 -3.30 -6.56 26.21
C LYS A 69 -3.97 -5.20 26.30
N THR A 70 -3.20 -4.14 26.55
CA THR A 70 -3.70 -2.77 26.60
C THR A 70 -4.33 -2.37 25.27
N MET A 71 -3.69 -2.72 24.15
CA MET A 71 -4.19 -2.44 22.80
C MET A 71 -5.50 -3.16 22.49
N LEU A 72 -5.63 -4.45 22.85
CA LEU A 72 -6.68 -5.32 22.34
C LEU A 72 -7.81 -5.59 23.34
N TRP A 73 -7.52 -5.71 24.64
CA TRP A 73 -8.47 -6.28 25.62
C TRP A 73 -8.59 -5.50 26.93
N GLU A 74 -7.67 -4.63 27.29
CA GLU A 74 -7.73 -3.93 28.56
C GLU A 74 -8.99 -3.07 28.66
N LYS A 75 -9.64 -3.09 29.82
CA LYS A 75 -10.88 -2.35 30.02
C LYS A 75 -10.56 -0.87 30.21
N HIS A 76 -11.01 -0.03 29.30
CA HIS A 76 -10.96 1.41 29.40
C HIS A 76 -12.34 1.94 29.79
N ILE A 77 -12.38 2.80 30.81
CA ILE A 77 -13.58 3.51 31.21
C ILE A 77 -13.38 4.97 30.80
N ALA A 78 -14.16 5.42 29.83
CA ALA A 78 -14.12 6.81 29.38
C ALA A 78 -14.74 7.74 30.44
N SER A 79 -14.46 9.05 30.34
CA SER A 79 -14.96 10.08 31.27
C SER A 79 -16.49 10.17 31.31
N ASP A 80 -17.16 9.68 30.28
CA ASP A 80 -18.63 9.60 30.18
C ASP A 80 -19.23 8.31 30.79
N GLY A 81 -18.38 7.46 31.40
CA GLY A 81 -18.78 6.18 31.98
C GLY A 81 -18.90 5.02 30.97
N THR A 82 -18.65 5.27 29.67
CA THR A 82 -18.66 4.19 28.67
C THR A 82 -17.47 3.25 28.87
N VAL A 83 -17.77 1.95 28.83
CA VAL A 83 -16.76 0.90 28.96
C VAL A 83 -16.39 0.42 27.57
N THR A 84 -15.12 0.56 27.22
CA THR A 84 -14.55 0.01 25.99
C THR A 84 -13.47 -1.03 26.32
N TYR A 85 -13.32 -2.04 25.45
CA TYR A 85 -12.26 -3.03 25.57
C TYR A 85 -11.18 -2.73 24.53
N GLY A 86 -9.92 -2.72 24.98
CA GLY A 86 -8.78 -2.29 24.20
C GLY A 86 -8.76 -0.78 23.97
N ASP A 87 -7.72 -0.31 23.31
CA ASP A 87 -7.54 1.11 23.00
C ASP A 87 -8.56 1.56 21.93
N PRO A 88 -9.50 2.45 22.25
CA PRO A 88 -10.52 2.92 21.32
C PRO A 88 -9.94 3.65 20.11
N VAL A 89 -8.79 4.33 20.27
CA VAL A 89 -8.12 5.05 19.17
C VAL A 89 -7.48 4.05 18.22
N PHE A 90 -6.88 2.97 18.75
CA PHE A 90 -6.34 1.88 17.93
C PHE A 90 -7.43 1.23 17.06
N TRP A 91 -8.58 0.87 17.66
CA TRP A 91 -9.68 0.27 16.91
C TRP A 91 -10.26 1.21 15.85
N LYS A 92 -10.36 2.52 16.16
CA LYS A 92 -10.78 3.54 15.20
C LYS A 92 -9.77 3.67 14.06
N ALA A 93 -8.48 3.69 14.38
CA ALA A 93 -7.40 3.73 13.40
C ALA A 93 -7.36 2.49 12.51
N LEU A 94 -7.58 1.30 13.09
CA LEU A 94 -7.70 0.05 12.33
C LEU A 94 -8.89 0.11 11.36
N LYS A 95 -10.06 0.53 11.85
CA LYS A 95 -11.26 0.68 11.03
C LYS A 95 -11.03 1.64 9.85
N ASN A 96 -10.45 2.82 10.11
CA ASN A 96 -10.16 3.80 9.06
C ASN A 96 -9.17 3.25 8.03
N THR A 97 -8.12 2.56 8.49
CA THR A 97 -7.15 1.91 7.61
C THR A 97 -7.82 0.84 6.75
N MET A 98 -8.69 0.02 7.34
CA MET A 98 -9.45 -1.00 6.58
C MET A 98 -10.39 -0.38 5.54
N ILE A 99 -11.04 0.74 5.86
CA ILE A 99 -11.87 1.49 4.89
C ILE A 99 -11.01 1.97 3.72
N ILE A 100 -9.84 2.56 4.01
CA ILE A 100 -8.89 2.99 2.96
C ILE A 100 -8.51 1.79 2.06
N VAL A 101 -8.13 0.67 2.65
CA VAL A 101 -7.70 -0.53 1.90
C VAL A 101 -8.84 -1.09 1.05
N VAL A 102 -10.00 -1.33 1.66
CA VAL A 102 -11.16 -1.96 0.99
C VAL A 102 -11.70 -1.09 -0.15
N VAL A 103 -11.59 0.23 -0.04
CA VAL A 103 -12.03 1.15 -1.11
C VAL A 103 -10.93 1.37 -2.13
N SER A 104 -9.72 1.73 -1.71
CA SER A 104 -8.67 2.15 -2.65
C SER A 104 -8.12 1.00 -3.48
N VAL A 105 -7.96 -0.20 -2.91
CA VAL A 105 -7.36 -1.33 -3.65
C VAL A 105 -8.22 -1.77 -4.85
N PRO A 106 -9.53 -2.11 -4.68
CA PRO A 106 -10.35 -2.49 -5.83
C PRO A 106 -10.51 -1.35 -6.84
N VAL A 107 -10.73 -0.12 -6.38
CA VAL A 107 -10.91 1.03 -7.27
C VAL A 107 -9.65 1.28 -8.10
N THR A 108 -8.46 1.25 -7.47
CA THR A 108 -7.18 1.40 -8.19
C THR A 108 -6.99 0.28 -9.21
N CYS A 109 -7.23 -0.98 -8.85
CA CYS A 109 -7.06 -2.11 -9.78
C CYS A 109 -8.03 -2.01 -10.96
N ILE A 110 -9.32 -1.80 -10.70
CA ILE A 110 -10.37 -1.76 -11.74
C ILE A 110 -10.15 -0.53 -12.66
N PHE A 111 -9.94 0.64 -12.07
CA PHE A 111 -9.74 1.87 -12.84
C PHE A 111 -8.47 1.80 -13.70
N SER A 112 -7.37 1.31 -13.14
CA SER A 112 -6.10 1.18 -13.86
C SER A 112 -6.19 0.17 -15.00
N LEU A 113 -6.88 -0.95 -14.80
CA LEU A 113 -7.12 -1.93 -15.85
C LEU A 113 -8.00 -1.36 -16.97
N TRP A 114 -9.06 -0.64 -16.60
CA TRP A 114 -9.94 0.01 -17.56
C TRP A 114 -9.19 1.04 -18.40
N VAL A 115 -8.42 1.93 -17.77
CA VAL A 115 -7.60 2.93 -18.48
C VAL A 115 -6.57 2.24 -19.36
N ALA A 116 -5.82 1.25 -18.84
CA ALA A 116 -4.83 0.50 -19.58
C ALA A 116 -5.43 -0.17 -20.82
N SER A 117 -6.62 -0.78 -20.70
CA SER A 117 -7.32 -1.41 -21.81
C SER A 117 -7.78 -0.40 -22.88
N ALA A 118 -8.11 0.83 -22.46
CA ALA A 118 -8.49 1.89 -23.38
C ALA A 118 -7.27 2.45 -24.16
N ILE A 119 -6.17 2.75 -23.45
CA ILE A 119 -5.00 3.36 -24.06
C ILE A 119 -4.13 2.37 -24.86
N SER A 120 -4.16 1.07 -24.54
CA SER A 120 -3.42 0.04 -25.29
C SER A 120 -3.87 -0.12 -26.73
N LYS A 121 -5.07 0.35 -27.07
CA LYS A 121 -5.62 0.35 -28.45
C LYS A 121 -5.25 1.59 -29.25
N MET A 122 -4.60 2.57 -28.62
CA MET A 122 -4.24 3.84 -29.25
C MET A 122 -2.91 3.74 -29.99
N HIS A 123 -2.61 4.76 -30.80
CA HIS A 123 -1.30 4.91 -31.45
C HIS A 123 -0.19 5.04 -30.38
N VAL A 124 0.99 4.50 -30.67
CA VAL A 124 2.15 4.42 -29.75
C VAL A 124 2.46 5.76 -29.06
N ALA A 125 2.46 6.86 -29.84
CA ALA A 125 2.72 8.20 -29.27
C ALA A 125 1.65 8.63 -28.26
N ALA A 126 0.37 8.36 -28.53
CA ALA A 126 -0.73 8.65 -27.60
C ALA A 126 -0.64 7.80 -26.33
N THR A 127 -0.37 6.50 -26.48
CA THR A 127 -0.17 5.59 -25.34
C THR A 127 0.96 6.08 -24.44
N SER A 128 2.09 6.50 -25.02
CA SER A 128 3.23 7.04 -24.28
C SER A 128 2.88 8.33 -23.54
N ALA A 129 2.15 9.24 -24.20
CA ALA A 129 1.70 10.49 -23.59
C ALA A 129 0.75 10.25 -22.40
N PHE A 130 -0.22 9.34 -22.54
CA PHE A 130 -1.12 8.99 -21.45
C PHE A 130 -0.39 8.30 -20.27
N ARG A 131 0.54 7.37 -20.56
CA ARG A 131 1.40 6.78 -19.51
C ARG A 131 2.14 7.87 -18.73
N CYS A 132 2.71 8.86 -19.41
CA CYS A 132 3.41 9.99 -18.79
C CYS A 132 2.46 10.81 -17.90
N ILE A 133 1.29 11.19 -18.42
CA ILE A 133 0.30 11.99 -17.68
C ILE A 133 -0.16 11.28 -16.40
N PHE A 134 -0.53 10.01 -16.49
CA PHE A 134 -0.98 9.24 -15.32
C PHE A 134 0.14 8.92 -14.34
N TYR A 135 1.39 8.85 -14.80
CA TYR A 135 2.54 8.58 -13.94
C TYR A 135 3.07 9.84 -13.26
N LEU A 136 2.74 11.03 -13.75
CA LEU A 136 3.21 12.31 -13.20
C LEU A 136 2.91 12.49 -11.69
N PRO A 137 1.70 12.15 -11.18
CA PRO A 137 1.42 12.24 -9.75
C PRO A 137 2.28 11.29 -8.89
N VAL A 138 2.71 10.15 -9.43
CA VAL A 138 3.55 9.16 -8.72
C VAL A 138 4.96 9.71 -8.44
N VAL A 139 5.53 10.46 -9.40
CA VAL A 139 6.85 11.10 -9.26
C VAL A 139 6.78 12.41 -8.48
N THR A 140 5.59 12.98 -8.32
CA THR A 140 5.42 14.22 -7.56
C THR A 140 5.51 13.92 -6.06
N GLY A 141 6.39 14.63 -5.36
CA GLY A 141 6.57 14.42 -3.93
C GLY A 141 5.27 14.64 -3.13
N SER A 142 5.04 13.82 -2.13
CA SER A 142 3.81 13.84 -1.30
C SER A 142 3.50 15.20 -0.69
N VAL A 143 4.52 16.00 -0.37
CA VAL A 143 4.35 17.36 0.17
C VAL A 143 3.70 18.28 -0.86
N ALA A 144 4.21 18.29 -2.11
CA ALA A 144 3.66 19.12 -3.18
C ALA A 144 2.21 18.74 -3.50
N VAL A 145 1.94 17.44 -3.64
CA VAL A 145 0.57 16.92 -3.82
C VAL A 145 -0.34 17.41 -2.69
N THR A 146 0.11 17.28 -1.45
CA THR A 146 -0.68 17.67 -0.27
C THR A 146 -1.01 19.17 -0.26
N VAL A 147 -0.05 20.03 -0.61
CA VAL A 147 -0.27 21.49 -0.67
C VAL A 147 -1.34 21.83 -1.71
N VAL A 148 -1.24 21.25 -2.91
CA VAL A 148 -2.23 21.48 -3.97
C VAL A 148 -3.62 21.04 -3.53
N TRP A 149 -3.75 19.82 -3.01
CA TRP A 149 -5.05 19.31 -2.56
C TRP A 149 -5.60 20.08 -1.35
N LYS A 150 -4.75 20.51 -0.41
CA LYS A 150 -5.17 21.35 0.73
C LYS A 150 -5.75 22.67 0.24
N TRP A 151 -5.16 23.25 -0.81
CA TRP A 151 -5.71 24.43 -1.44
C TRP A 151 -7.05 24.12 -2.14
N MET A 152 -7.16 23.04 -2.87
CA MET A 152 -8.40 22.63 -3.54
C MET A 152 -9.56 22.36 -2.57
N TYR A 153 -9.26 21.83 -1.36
CA TYR A 153 -10.24 21.58 -0.30
C TYR A 153 -10.47 22.79 0.64
N ASN A 154 -9.88 23.94 0.35
CA ASN A 154 -10.06 25.10 1.21
C ASN A 154 -11.54 25.50 1.30
N ASN A 155 -11.98 25.85 2.53
CA ASN A 155 -13.38 26.17 2.79
C ASN A 155 -13.84 27.47 2.09
N TYR A 156 -12.94 28.48 1.93
CA TYR A 156 -13.30 29.80 1.45
C TYR A 156 -13.06 29.99 -0.06
N TYR A 157 -11.94 29.49 -0.57
CA TYR A 157 -11.49 29.71 -1.95
C TYR A 157 -11.12 28.41 -2.70
N GLY A 158 -11.48 27.25 -2.11
CA GLY A 158 -11.17 25.97 -2.72
C GLY A 158 -12.06 25.66 -3.91
N ILE A 159 -11.45 25.10 -4.94
CA ILE A 159 -12.13 24.79 -6.22
C ILE A 159 -13.35 23.85 -6.03
N PHE A 160 -13.32 22.94 -5.05
CA PHE A 160 -14.45 22.05 -4.81
C PHE A 160 -15.69 22.80 -4.30
N ASN A 161 -15.53 23.77 -3.39
CA ASN A 161 -16.65 24.58 -2.93
C ASN A 161 -17.11 25.56 -4.02
N TYR A 162 -16.20 26.06 -4.85
CA TYR A 162 -16.56 26.91 -6.00
C TYR A 162 -17.38 26.13 -7.03
N VAL A 163 -16.90 24.97 -7.47
CA VAL A 163 -17.56 24.17 -8.53
C VAL A 163 -18.88 23.55 -8.03
N LEU A 164 -18.92 23.05 -6.82
CA LEU A 164 -20.11 22.38 -6.25
C LEU A 164 -21.09 23.35 -5.59
N GLY A 165 -20.63 24.55 -5.25
CA GLY A 165 -21.45 25.61 -4.62
C GLY A 165 -22.35 26.35 -5.59
N ASN A 166 -22.97 27.41 -5.10
CA ASN A 166 -23.94 28.24 -5.86
C ASN A 166 -23.33 28.94 -7.07
N GLU A 167 -22.01 29.19 -7.07
CA GLU A 167 -21.29 29.82 -8.18
C GLU A 167 -20.98 28.83 -9.31
N GLY A 168 -21.13 27.52 -9.09
CA GLY A 168 -20.92 26.46 -10.07
C GLY A 168 -22.19 25.64 -10.34
N LEU A 169 -22.16 24.37 -9.88
CA LEU A 169 -23.28 23.41 -10.16
C LEU A 169 -24.49 23.60 -9.20
N GLY A 170 -24.39 24.41 -8.18
CA GLY A 170 -25.47 24.64 -7.22
C GLY A 170 -25.88 23.43 -6.37
N VAL A 171 -24.99 22.43 -6.25
CA VAL A 171 -25.24 21.20 -5.50
C VAL A 171 -25.14 21.42 -3.99
N LEU A 172 -24.32 22.40 -3.57
CA LEU A 172 -24.09 22.73 -2.19
C LEU A 172 -24.75 24.08 -1.85
N GLU A 173 -25.61 24.09 -0.87
CA GLU A 173 -26.21 25.32 -0.34
C GLU A 173 -25.23 26.17 0.49
N LYS A 174 -24.24 25.52 1.10
CA LYS A 174 -23.19 26.16 1.96
C LYS A 174 -21.85 25.53 1.71
N ASN A 175 -20.79 26.34 1.89
CA ASN A 175 -19.42 25.85 1.82
C ASN A 175 -19.16 24.76 2.86
N ILE A 176 -18.56 23.66 2.41
CA ILE A 176 -18.20 22.52 3.25
C ILE A 176 -16.73 22.66 3.67
N ASN A 177 -16.48 22.48 4.96
CA ASN A 177 -15.14 22.29 5.46
C ASN A 177 -14.75 20.80 5.27
N TRP A 178 -14.23 20.48 4.10
CA TRP A 178 -13.95 19.12 3.65
C TRP A 178 -13.03 18.33 4.60
N LEU A 179 -11.91 18.92 5.00
CA LEU A 179 -10.93 18.28 5.87
C LEU A 179 -11.23 18.46 7.38
N GLY A 180 -12.04 19.42 7.75
CA GLY A 180 -12.47 19.67 9.13
C GLY A 180 -13.77 18.98 9.52
N ASN A 181 -14.41 18.21 8.63
CA ASN A 181 -15.62 17.47 8.89
C ASN A 181 -15.35 15.95 8.96
N GLU A 182 -15.75 15.33 10.08
CA GLU A 182 -15.53 13.90 10.33
C GLU A 182 -16.10 12.98 9.24
N LYS A 183 -17.21 13.37 8.61
CA LYS A 183 -17.88 12.58 7.58
C LYS A 183 -17.12 12.57 6.25
N TYR A 184 -16.46 13.67 5.91
CA TYR A 184 -15.86 13.87 4.59
C TYR A 184 -14.34 13.70 4.58
N ALA A 185 -13.66 14.00 5.70
CA ALA A 185 -12.20 14.07 5.74
C ALA A 185 -11.51 12.78 5.27
N LEU A 186 -11.99 11.61 5.70
CA LEU A 186 -11.43 10.33 5.29
C LEU A 186 -11.61 10.08 3.78
N TRP A 187 -12.78 10.42 3.23
CA TRP A 187 -13.09 10.28 1.80
C TRP A 187 -12.25 11.20 0.93
N CYS A 188 -12.00 12.42 1.42
CA CYS A 188 -11.08 13.35 0.75
C CYS A 188 -9.67 12.77 0.65
N ILE A 189 -9.18 12.15 1.71
CA ILE A 189 -7.87 11.48 1.71
C ILE A 189 -7.85 10.28 0.77
N ILE A 190 -8.90 9.46 0.76
CA ILE A 190 -9.03 8.34 -0.18
C ILE A 190 -9.00 8.83 -1.63
N LEU A 191 -9.68 9.93 -1.94
CA LEU A 191 -9.65 10.50 -3.29
C LEU A 191 -8.23 10.92 -3.71
N ILE A 192 -7.48 11.58 -2.83
CA ILE A 192 -6.08 11.94 -3.08
C ILE A 192 -5.24 10.69 -3.31
N LEU A 193 -5.39 9.70 -2.42
CA LEU A 193 -4.65 8.44 -2.52
C LEU A 193 -4.92 7.74 -3.86
N LEU A 194 -6.18 7.68 -4.31
CA LEU A 194 -6.54 7.12 -5.60
C LEU A 194 -5.84 7.83 -6.76
N THR A 195 -5.87 9.17 -6.79
CA THR A 195 -5.25 9.94 -7.88
C THR A 195 -3.74 9.77 -7.95
N THR A 196 -3.08 9.53 -6.81
CA THR A 196 -1.63 9.32 -6.75
C THR A 196 -1.21 7.87 -6.96
N SER A 197 -2.11 6.90 -6.73
CA SER A 197 -1.79 5.47 -6.74
C SER A 197 -2.04 4.78 -8.08
N VAL A 198 -2.84 5.35 -8.99
CA VAL A 198 -3.26 4.67 -10.23
C VAL A 198 -2.17 4.62 -11.30
N GLY A 199 -1.20 5.52 -11.26
CA GLY A 199 -0.22 5.68 -12.35
C GLY A 199 0.66 4.44 -12.56
N GLN A 200 1.26 3.90 -11.50
CA GLN A 200 2.09 2.70 -11.58
C GLN A 200 1.29 1.46 -12.04
N PRO A 201 0.11 1.13 -11.49
CA PRO A 201 -0.75 0.05 -11.99
C PRO A 201 -1.12 0.20 -13.47
N ILE A 202 -1.43 1.41 -13.95
CA ILE A 202 -1.73 1.65 -15.38
C ILE A 202 -0.55 1.22 -16.26
N VAL A 203 0.66 1.67 -15.93
CA VAL A 203 1.87 1.32 -16.70
C VAL A 203 2.11 -0.20 -16.70
N LEU A 204 1.93 -0.86 -15.56
CA LEU A 204 2.09 -2.32 -15.43
C LEU A 204 1.04 -3.07 -16.25
N TYR A 205 -0.23 -2.66 -16.21
CA TYR A 205 -1.29 -3.29 -17.00
C TYR A 205 -1.09 -3.07 -18.49
N VAL A 206 -0.66 -1.87 -18.93
CA VAL A 206 -0.38 -1.65 -20.34
C VAL A 206 0.77 -2.54 -20.82
N SER A 207 1.83 -2.67 -20.02
CA SER A 207 2.95 -3.56 -20.34
C SER A 207 2.52 -5.03 -20.38
N ALA A 208 1.64 -5.45 -19.45
CA ALA A 208 1.10 -6.80 -19.45
C ALA A 208 0.21 -7.08 -20.69
N LEU A 209 -0.61 -6.10 -21.11
CA LEU A 209 -1.42 -6.19 -22.32
C LEU A 209 -0.55 -6.26 -23.60
N ASP A 210 0.54 -5.50 -23.63
CA ASP A 210 1.47 -5.48 -24.77
C ASP A 210 2.23 -6.82 -24.91
N ASN A 211 2.41 -7.55 -23.81
CA ASN A 211 3.06 -8.87 -23.78
C ASN A 211 2.14 -10.05 -24.15
N VAL A 212 0.83 -9.82 -24.32
CA VAL A 212 -0.09 -10.85 -24.78
C VAL A 212 0.17 -11.10 -26.28
N ASP A 213 0.41 -12.36 -26.63
CA ASP A 213 0.63 -12.74 -28.03
C ASP A 213 -0.59 -12.38 -28.88
N LYS A 214 -0.37 -11.53 -29.88
CA LYS A 214 -1.41 -11.07 -30.80
C LYS A 214 -2.03 -12.21 -31.58
N SER A 215 -1.25 -13.25 -31.89
CA SER A 215 -1.72 -14.42 -32.63
C SER A 215 -2.87 -15.16 -31.92
N LEU A 216 -2.83 -15.19 -30.57
CA LEU A 216 -3.92 -15.80 -29.77
C LEU A 216 -5.21 -15.00 -29.87
N VAL A 217 -5.11 -13.66 -29.93
CA VAL A 217 -6.26 -12.77 -30.05
C VAL A 217 -6.83 -12.83 -31.47
N GLU A 218 -5.97 -12.81 -32.48
CA GLU A 218 -6.36 -12.92 -33.90
C GLU A 218 -7.02 -14.27 -34.19
N ALA A 219 -6.49 -15.38 -33.67
CA ALA A 219 -7.11 -16.69 -33.81
C ALA A 219 -8.52 -16.74 -33.21
N ALA A 220 -8.69 -16.16 -32.00
CA ALA A 220 -10.01 -16.07 -31.37
C ALA A 220 -11.00 -15.20 -32.17
N GLU A 221 -10.53 -14.13 -32.81
CA GLU A 221 -11.35 -13.28 -33.68
C GLU A 221 -11.80 -14.04 -34.94
N VAL A 222 -10.91 -14.88 -35.53
CA VAL A 222 -11.25 -15.76 -36.64
C VAL A 222 -12.30 -16.79 -36.24
N ASP A 223 -12.21 -17.31 -34.98
CA ASP A 223 -13.20 -18.22 -34.39
C ASP A 223 -14.51 -17.52 -33.99
N GLY A 224 -14.67 -16.23 -34.30
CA GLY A 224 -15.89 -15.44 -34.05
C GLY A 224 -16.04 -14.94 -32.62
N ALA A 225 -14.97 -14.94 -31.80
CA ALA A 225 -15.03 -14.39 -30.45
C ALA A 225 -15.15 -12.85 -30.48
N SER A 226 -16.06 -12.28 -29.68
CA SER A 226 -16.12 -10.84 -29.49
C SER A 226 -14.90 -10.34 -28.71
N GLN A 227 -14.59 -9.03 -28.83
CA GLN A 227 -13.47 -8.40 -28.10
C GLN A 227 -13.57 -8.60 -26.57
N MET A 228 -14.79 -8.62 -26.03
CA MET A 228 -15.04 -8.85 -24.61
C MET A 228 -14.76 -10.31 -24.23
N GLN A 229 -15.10 -11.27 -25.10
CA GLN A 229 -14.78 -12.69 -24.91
C GLN A 229 -13.28 -12.94 -24.99
N ALA A 230 -12.60 -12.35 -25.97
CA ALA A 230 -11.15 -12.42 -26.10
C ALA A 230 -10.46 -11.76 -24.86
N PHE A 231 -10.99 -10.66 -24.33
CA PHE A 231 -10.45 -10.05 -23.12
C PHE A 231 -10.57 -10.98 -21.91
N TRP A 232 -11.77 -11.49 -21.59
CA TRP A 232 -11.98 -12.28 -20.36
C TRP A 232 -11.43 -13.71 -20.45
N ARG A 233 -11.38 -14.31 -21.63
CA ARG A 233 -10.93 -15.70 -21.81
C ARG A 233 -9.46 -15.84 -22.16
N ILE A 234 -8.83 -14.82 -22.75
CA ILE A 234 -7.43 -14.87 -23.21
C ILE A 234 -6.59 -13.85 -22.44
N LYS A 235 -6.90 -12.54 -22.57
CA LYS A 235 -6.04 -11.50 -22.01
C LYS A 235 -6.03 -11.51 -20.48
N TRP A 236 -7.19 -11.58 -19.85
CA TRP A 236 -7.32 -11.55 -18.40
C TRP A 236 -6.56 -12.66 -17.68
N PRO A 237 -6.68 -13.95 -18.04
CA PRO A 237 -5.89 -15.03 -17.42
C PRO A 237 -4.38 -14.85 -17.59
N LEU A 238 -3.92 -14.39 -18.74
CA LEU A 238 -2.51 -14.12 -19.01
C LEU A 238 -1.95 -12.95 -18.20
N MET A 239 -2.81 -12.00 -17.81
CA MET A 239 -2.46 -10.83 -16.98
C MET A 239 -2.61 -11.11 -15.48
N MET A 240 -3.12 -12.27 -15.07
CA MET A 240 -3.38 -12.58 -13.67
C MET A 240 -2.15 -12.40 -12.76
N PRO A 241 -0.93 -12.85 -13.14
CA PRO A 241 0.26 -12.62 -12.31
C PRO A 241 0.55 -11.13 -12.06
N THR A 242 0.38 -10.29 -13.09
CA THR A 242 0.54 -8.84 -12.97
C THR A 242 -0.55 -8.23 -12.10
N THR A 243 -1.78 -8.70 -12.24
CA THR A 243 -2.91 -8.26 -11.41
C THR A 243 -2.69 -8.58 -9.94
N LEU A 244 -2.20 -9.79 -9.63
CA LEU A 244 -1.84 -10.17 -8.26
C LEU A 244 -0.74 -9.29 -7.69
N TYR A 245 0.31 -9.04 -8.45
CA TYR A 245 1.37 -8.13 -8.04
C TYR A 245 0.83 -6.75 -7.71
N ILE A 246 0.01 -6.15 -8.60
CA ILE A 246 -0.62 -4.85 -8.39
C ILE A 246 -1.50 -4.87 -7.13
N LEU A 247 -2.31 -5.90 -6.95
CA LEU A 247 -3.22 -6.03 -5.82
C LEU A 247 -2.46 -6.09 -4.49
N VAL A 248 -1.39 -6.88 -4.40
CA VAL A 248 -0.58 -7.01 -3.19
C VAL A 248 0.15 -5.70 -2.88
N ILE A 249 0.83 -5.11 -3.86
CA ILE A 249 1.59 -3.86 -3.66
C ILE A 249 0.65 -2.71 -3.29
N THR A 250 -0.51 -2.58 -3.94
CA THR A 250 -1.49 -1.55 -3.62
C THR A 250 -2.05 -1.74 -2.21
N THR A 251 -2.27 -3.00 -1.79
CA THR A 251 -2.70 -3.31 -0.43
C THR A 251 -1.66 -2.87 0.59
N ILE A 252 -0.40 -3.24 0.41
CA ILE A 252 0.70 -2.85 1.30
C ILE A 252 0.80 -1.32 1.41
N ASN A 253 0.82 -0.62 0.27
CA ASN A 253 0.91 0.85 0.23
C ASN A 253 -0.30 1.53 0.91
N SER A 254 -1.50 0.97 0.76
CA SER A 254 -2.71 1.51 1.39
C SER A 254 -2.69 1.38 2.92
N PHE A 255 -2.15 0.27 3.45
CA PHE A 255 -1.93 0.11 4.90
C PHE A 255 -0.89 1.09 5.44
N GLN A 256 0.09 1.45 4.64
CA GLN A 256 1.18 2.36 5.00
C GLN A 256 0.84 3.84 4.74
N CYS A 257 -0.43 4.21 4.56
CA CYS A 257 -0.86 5.58 4.36
C CYS A 257 -0.56 6.43 5.59
N PHE A 258 0.54 7.18 5.55
CA PHE A 258 1.05 8.03 6.63
C PHE A 258 1.14 9.50 6.23
N ALA A 259 1.89 9.81 5.16
CA ALA A 259 2.26 11.17 4.80
C ALA A 259 1.03 12.08 4.54
N LEU A 260 0.02 11.55 3.83
CA LEU A 260 -1.22 12.28 3.57
C LEU A 260 -1.97 12.62 4.86
N ILE A 261 -2.06 11.65 5.80
CA ILE A 261 -2.71 11.87 7.09
C ILE A 261 -1.98 12.94 7.89
N GLN A 262 -0.66 12.82 8.00
CA GLN A 262 0.14 13.77 8.78
C GLN A 262 0.06 15.19 8.23
N LEU A 263 0.15 15.37 6.91
CA LEU A 263 0.23 16.69 6.28
C LEU A 263 -1.13 17.38 6.13
N LEU A 264 -2.23 16.61 5.96
CA LEU A 264 -3.56 17.18 5.74
C LEU A 264 -4.34 17.41 7.03
N THR A 265 -4.43 16.40 7.89
CA THR A 265 -5.39 16.37 9.01
C THR A 265 -4.77 16.06 10.35
N SER A 266 -3.54 15.54 10.39
CA SER A 266 -2.89 15.04 11.61
C SER A 266 -3.80 14.07 12.41
N GLY A 267 -4.54 13.22 11.70
CA GLY A 267 -5.48 12.26 12.30
C GLY A 267 -6.86 12.81 12.63
N GLY A 268 -7.06 14.15 12.57
CA GLY A 268 -8.31 14.84 12.93
C GLY A 268 -9.36 14.88 11.79
N PRO A 269 -10.53 15.49 12.08
CA PRO A 269 -11.06 15.82 13.41
C PRO A 269 -11.47 14.57 14.20
N ASN A 270 -11.38 14.62 15.52
CA ASN A 270 -11.80 13.53 16.44
C ASN A 270 -11.31 12.13 16.02
N ASN A 271 -10.06 11.98 15.60
CA ASN A 271 -9.47 10.74 15.10
C ASN A 271 -10.21 10.12 13.89
N SER A 272 -11.02 10.91 13.15
CA SER A 272 -11.78 10.41 11.99
C SER A 272 -10.90 9.99 10.81
N THR A 273 -9.69 10.52 10.74
CA THR A 273 -8.69 10.17 9.71
C THR A 273 -7.46 9.46 10.28
N MET A 274 -7.47 9.14 11.58
CA MET A 274 -6.40 8.38 12.21
C MET A 274 -6.24 7.04 11.52
N THR A 275 -5.03 6.74 11.01
CA THR A 275 -4.65 5.42 10.46
C THR A 275 -3.71 4.72 11.43
N ILE A 276 -3.58 3.39 11.32
CA ILE A 276 -2.64 2.65 12.19
C ILE A 276 -1.23 3.18 12.01
N MET A 277 -0.79 3.40 10.77
CA MET A 277 0.57 3.90 10.51
C MET A 277 0.83 5.28 11.12
N TYR A 278 -0.16 6.18 11.07
CA TYR A 278 -0.06 7.47 11.73
C TYR A 278 -0.11 7.34 13.26
N TYR A 279 -0.91 6.42 13.80
CA TYR A 279 -1.01 6.19 15.24
C TYR A 279 0.26 5.57 15.83
N ILE A 280 0.94 4.67 15.09
CA ILE A 280 2.28 4.19 15.42
C ILE A 280 3.25 5.36 15.54
N TYR A 281 3.29 6.22 14.53
CA TYR A 281 4.13 7.41 14.55
C TYR A 281 3.80 8.33 15.74
N TYR A 282 2.52 8.57 16.01
CA TYR A 282 2.08 9.42 17.09
C TYR A 282 2.55 8.90 18.46
N ASN A 283 2.39 7.62 18.75
CA ASN A 283 2.86 7.01 19.98
C ASN A 283 4.40 7.01 20.07
N ALA A 284 5.07 6.57 19.02
CA ALA A 284 6.54 6.47 19.04
C ALA A 284 7.25 7.82 19.07
N PHE A 285 6.79 8.82 18.28
CA PHE A 285 7.54 10.07 18.08
C PHE A 285 6.89 11.32 18.69
N LYS A 286 5.63 11.27 19.12
CA LYS A 286 4.96 12.38 19.81
C LYS A 286 4.77 12.10 21.29
N LEU A 287 4.40 10.86 21.65
CA LEU A 287 4.27 10.45 23.05
C LEU A 287 5.54 9.77 23.58
N TYR A 288 6.48 9.44 22.69
CA TYR A 288 7.74 8.78 23.03
C TYR A 288 7.54 7.43 23.73
N ASP A 289 6.43 6.74 23.45
CA ASP A 289 6.15 5.37 23.89
C ASP A 289 6.53 4.40 22.78
N TYR A 290 7.83 4.04 22.75
CA TYR A 290 8.40 3.18 21.73
C TYR A 290 7.87 1.74 21.86
N GLY A 291 7.70 1.24 23.09
CA GLY A 291 7.23 -0.13 23.33
C GLY A 291 5.84 -0.35 22.76
N TYR A 292 4.90 0.56 23.03
CA TYR A 292 3.54 0.49 22.54
C TYR A 292 3.47 0.72 21.02
N GLY A 293 4.24 1.71 20.50
CA GLY A 293 4.37 1.96 19.07
C GLY A 293 4.88 0.74 18.29
N ASN A 294 5.90 0.06 18.81
CA ASN A 294 6.47 -1.14 18.22
C ASN A 294 5.49 -2.32 18.26
N ALA A 295 4.74 -2.49 19.35
CA ALA A 295 3.70 -3.52 19.45
C ALA A 295 2.60 -3.33 18.38
N MET A 296 2.18 -2.08 18.12
CA MET A 296 1.27 -1.77 17.00
C MET A 296 1.87 -2.08 15.64
N GLY A 297 3.18 -1.78 15.45
CA GLY A 297 3.91 -2.10 14.23
C GLY A 297 3.94 -3.59 13.94
N VAL A 298 4.15 -4.41 14.96
CA VAL A 298 4.12 -5.88 14.86
C VAL A 298 2.72 -6.37 14.46
N ILE A 299 1.66 -5.87 15.09
CA ILE A 299 0.27 -6.22 14.72
C ILE A 299 -0.01 -5.83 13.26
N LEU A 300 0.38 -4.62 12.85
CA LEU A 300 0.21 -4.18 11.47
C LEU A 300 0.94 -5.10 10.47
N ALA A 301 2.18 -5.47 10.78
CA ALA A 301 2.95 -6.39 9.94
C ALA A 301 2.28 -7.76 9.79
N ILE A 302 1.74 -8.30 10.89
CA ILE A 302 0.99 -9.57 10.89
C ILE A 302 -0.27 -9.45 10.01
N ILE A 303 -1.05 -8.38 10.16
CA ILE A 303 -2.27 -8.16 9.36
C ILE A 303 -1.93 -8.11 7.87
N ILE A 304 -0.90 -7.32 7.48
CA ILE A 304 -0.47 -7.21 6.09
C ILE A 304 0.02 -8.57 5.57
N ALA A 305 0.82 -9.31 6.33
CA ALA A 305 1.34 -10.62 5.95
C ALA A 305 0.21 -11.64 5.70
N ILE A 306 -0.79 -11.69 6.59
CA ILE A 306 -1.95 -12.58 6.44
C ILE A 306 -2.75 -12.23 5.19
N LEU A 307 -3.08 -10.94 4.99
CA LEU A 307 -3.84 -10.51 3.83
C LEU A 307 -3.08 -10.76 2.52
N SER A 308 -1.78 -10.47 2.49
CA SER A 308 -0.94 -10.76 1.32
C SER A 308 -0.88 -12.25 1.01
N ALA A 309 -0.75 -13.11 2.03
CA ALA A 309 -0.76 -14.56 1.86
C ALA A 309 -2.11 -15.07 1.30
N ILE A 310 -3.22 -14.53 1.79
CA ILE A 310 -4.57 -14.85 1.26
C ILE A 310 -4.68 -14.42 -0.21
N GLN A 311 -4.22 -13.22 -0.56
CA GLN A 311 -4.23 -12.71 -1.93
C GLN A 311 -3.40 -13.59 -2.87
N PHE A 312 -2.19 -13.98 -2.45
CA PHE A 312 -1.34 -14.90 -3.23
C PHE A 312 -2.00 -16.25 -3.44
N LYS A 313 -2.56 -16.85 -2.38
CA LYS A 313 -3.24 -18.14 -2.48
C LYS A 313 -4.44 -18.09 -3.43
N ALA A 314 -5.30 -17.09 -3.27
CA ALA A 314 -6.46 -16.89 -4.13
C ALA A 314 -6.10 -16.67 -5.61
N GLY A 315 -4.92 -16.14 -5.89
CA GLY A 315 -4.45 -15.92 -7.25
C GLY A 315 -3.73 -17.11 -7.89
N GLN A 316 -3.25 -18.07 -7.10
CA GLN A 316 -2.62 -19.29 -7.62
C GLN A 316 -3.62 -20.40 -7.97
N GLU A 317 -4.82 -20.37 -7.39
CA GLU A 317 -5.86 -21.39 -7.59
C GLU A 317 -6.64 -21.21 -8.92
N LYS A 318 -6.22 -20.32 -9.80
CA LYS A 318 -6.82 -20.08 -11.13
C LYS A 318 -5.76 -20.20 -12.21
#